data_a5fdb4065bdab4b3151df06ca01192cd
#
_entry.id   a5fdb4065bdab4b3151df06ca01192cd
#
_cell.length_a   1.000
_cell.length_b   1.000
_cell.length_c   1.000
_cell.angle_alpha   90.00
_cell.angle_beta   90.00
_cell.angle_gamma   90.00
#
_symmetry.space_group_name_H-M   'P 1'
#
loop_
_entity.id
_entity.type
_entity.pdbx_description
1 polymer ?
#
loop_
_entity_poly.entity_id
_entity_poly.type
_entity_poly.pdbx_seq_one_letter_code
_entity_poly.pdbx_strand_id
1 'polypeptide(L)'
;MEYPATLRLAPIDQHNWRAAVAVQVSPDQLRFVAGHQPVALLILAKAYVRPGDLDWEPLALTAGDSVVGVVALAHGCAHTVLLHLAVDWSKQGHGIGSAAVELLVAHTAETRPASEDVRLTVHPENGRAQRLYRSRGFLPTGEVRDSEPVWSLSLKRG
;
A
#
# COMPACT_ATOMS: atom_id res chain seq x y z
N MET A 1 3.13 21.89 -1.16
CA MET A 1 2.99 21.96 -2.61
C MET A 1 2.29 20.72 -3.11
N GLU A 2 1.20 20.89 -3.81
CA GLU A 2 0.49 19.78 -4.40
C GLU A 2 1.32 19.15 -5.52
N TYR A 3 1.23 17.84 -5.64
CA TYR A 3 1.92 17.15 -6.73
C TYR A 3 1.19 17.46 -8.03
N PRO A 4 1.85 18.06 -9.04
CA PRO A 4 1.16 18.59 -10.22
C PRO A 4 0.62 17.52 -11.18
N ALA A 5 1.11 16.29 -11.07
CA ALA A 5 0.69 15.20 -11.95
C ALA A 5 -0.35 14.33 -11.28
N THR A 6 -1.31 13.84 -12.08
CA THR A 6 -2.30 12.89 -11.60
C THR A 6 -1.63 11.59 -11.17
N LEU A 7 -1.90 11.16 -9.95
CA LEU A 7 -1.40 9.89 -9.43
C LEU A 7 -2.22 8.74 -10.00
N ARG A 8 -1.55 7.67 -10.42
CA ARG A 8 -2.19 6.47 -10.96
C ARG A 8 -1.56 5.21 -10.40
N LEU A 9 -2.32 4.12 -10.42
CA LEU A 9 -1.82 2.79 -10.14
C LEU A 9 -1.48 2.09 -11.46
N ALA A 10 -0.36 1.37 -11.48
CA ALA A 10 0.04 0.54 -12.62
C ALA A 10 0.61 -0.76 -12.10
N PRO A 11 0.35 -1.91 -12.76
CA PRO A 11 1.04 -3.14 -12.40
C PRO A 11 2.56 -2.96 -12.54
N ILE A 12 3.32 -3.54 -11.62
CA ILE A 12 4.77 -3.62 -11.80
C ILE A 12 5.02 -4.66 -12.89
N ASP A 13 5.67 -4.25 -13.98
CA ASP A 13 5.85 -5.07 -15.18
C ASP A 13 7.26 -4.94 -15.76
N GLN A 14 7.47 -5.51 -16.93
CA GLN A 14 8.78 -5.48 -17.60
C GLN A 14 9.26 -4.07 -17.97
N HIS A 15 8.36 -3.10 -18.02
CA HIS A 15 8.67 -1.72 -18.46
C HIS A 15 9.00 -0.80 -17.29
N ASN A 16 8.44 -1.05 -16.09
CA ASN A 16 8.59 -0.14 -14.94
C ASN A 16 9.31 -0.76 -13.74
N TRP A 17 9.67 -2.04 -13.77
CA TRP A 17 10.21 -2.73 -12.59
C TRP A 17 11.49 -2.10 -12.05
N ARG A 18 12.37 -1.58 -12.93
CA ARG A 18 13.61 -0.94 -12.48
C ARG A 18 13.32 0.34 -11.72
N ALA A 19 12.40 1.15 -12.22
CA ALA A 19 11.97 2.36 -11.53
C ALA A 19 11.27 2.03 -10.21
N ALA A 20 10.48 0.96 -10.18
CA ALA A 20 9.85 0.49 -8.93
C ALA A 20 10.90 0.05 -7.89
N VAL A 21 11.92 -0.69 -8.31
CA VAL A 21 13.02 -1.13 -7.44
C VAL A 21 13.83 0.06 -6.92
N ALA A 22 13.91 1.15 -7.67
CA ALA A 22 14.63 2.36 -7.27
C ALA A 22 13.91 3.16 -6.17
N VAL A 23 12.64 2.90 -5.89
CA VAL A 23 11.90 3.56 -4.80
C VAL A 23 12.55 3.22 -3.47
N GLN A 24 12.88 4.26 -2.68
CA GLN A 24 13.51 4.11 -1.37
C GLN A 24 12.80 4.95 -0.33
N VAL A 25 12.61 4.38 0.85
CA VAL A 25 12.20 5.12 2.04
C VAL A 25 13.44 5.43 2.88
N SER A 26 13.32 6.39 3.81
CA SER A 26 14.42 6.66 4.75
C SER A 26 14.64 5.45 5.67
N PRO A 27 15.86 5.27 6.23
CA PRO A 27 16.11 4.17 7.17
C PRO A 27 15.14 4.12 8.34
N ASP A 28 14.72 5.29 8.84
CA ASP A 28 13.77 5.39 9.96
C ASP A 28 12.38 4.86 9.60
N GLN A 29 12.01 4.93 8.34
CA GLN A 29 10.70 4.48 7.86
C GLN A 29 10.69 3.01 7.46
N LEU A 30 11.85 2.44 7.13
CA LEU A 30 11.94 1.09 6.60
C LEU A 30 11.31 0.05 7.53
N ARG A 31 11.54 0.18 8.83
CA ARG A 31 10.99 -0.73 9.84
C ARG A 31 9.45 -0.77 9.86
N PHE A 32 8.80 0.29 9.38
CA PHE A 32 7.35 0.39 9.34
C PHE A 32 6.74 -0.15 8.04
N VAL A 33 7.52 -0.20 6.98
CA VAL A 33 7.04 -0.51 5.62
C VAL A 33 7.35 -1.96 5.25
N ALA A 34 8.61 -2.34 5.51
CA ALA A 34 9.08 -3.64 5.09
C ALA A 34 10.33 -4.03 5.84
N GLY A 35 10.75 -5.00 6.23
CA GLY A 35 12.04 -5.29 6.89
C GLY A 35 13.24 -5.18 5.97
N HIS A 36 13.01 -4.99 4.67
CA HIS A 36 14.06 -5.07 3.64
C HIS A 36 13.89 -4.00 2.56
N GLN A 37 15.01 -3.57 1.99
CA GLN A 37 15.06 -2.73 0.80
C GLN A 37 15.77 -3.49 -0.32
N PRO A 38 15.45 -3.20 -1.58
CA PRO A 38 14.34 -2.35 -2.04
C PRO A 38 12.97 -2.98 -1.75
N VAL A 39 12.01 -2.16 -1.35
CA VAL A 39 10.66 -2.62 -0.99
C VAL A 39 10.00 -3.38 -2.14
N ALA A 40 10.20 -2.93 -3.38
CA ALA A 40 9.62 -3.58 -4.56
C ALA A 40 10.10 -5.03 -4.72
N LEU A 41 11.35 -5.34 -4.37
CA LEU A 41 11.84 -6.73 -4.45
C LEU A 41 11.11 -7.64 -3.48
N LEU A 42 10.82 -7.15 -2.27
CA LEU A 42 10.02 -7.91 -1.30
C LEU A 42 8.60 -8.13 -1.82
N ILE A 43 7.99 -7.10 -2.37
CA ILE A 43 6.64 -7.19 -2.96
C ILE A 43 6.61 -8.23 -4.10
N LEU A 44 7.58 -8.17 -5.01
CA LEU A 44 7.65 -9.09 -6.15
C LEU A 44 7.92 -10.53 -5.70
N ALA A 45 8.78 -10.71 -4.69
CA ALA A 45 9.01 -12.03 -4.11
C ALA A 45 7.74 -12.62 -3.52
N LYS A 46 6.97 -11.82 -2.77
CA LYS A 46 5.69 -12.25 -2.20
C LYS A 46 4.65 -12.54 -3.28
N ALA A 47 4.63 -11.75 -4.36
CA ALA A 47 3.72 -11.99 -5.47
C ALA A 47 4.01 -13.31 -6.17
N TYR A 48 5.29 -13.70 -6.24
CA TYR A 48 5.69 -14.98 -6.79
C TYR A 48 5.39 -16.17 -5.84
N VAL A 49 5.75 -16.02 -4.57
CA VAL A 49 5.60 -17.09 -3.54
C VAL A 49 4.14 -17.23 -3.10
N ARG A 50 3.39 -16.15 -3.09
CA ARG A 50 1.98 -16.07 -2.69
C ARG A 50 1.74 -16.55 -1.25
N PRO A 51 2.41 -15.95 -0.25
CA PRO A 51 2.18 -16.35 1.14
C PRO A 51 0.70 -16.16 1.52
N GLY A 52 0.16 -17.11 2.27
CA GLY A 52 -1.23 -17.11 2.70
C GLY A 52 -2.22 -17.56 1.62
N ASP A 53 -1.74 -18.08 0.48
CA ASP A 53 -2.57 -18.46 -0.67
C ASP A 53 -3.47 -17.30 -1.18
N LEU A 54 -3.01 -16.07 -0.97
CA LEU A 54 -3.71 -14.88 -1.43
C LEU A 54 -3.33 -14.56 -2.88
N ASP A 55 -4.20 -13.81 -3.55
CA ASP A 55 -3.90 -13.30 -4.89
C ASP A 55 -3.17 -11.96 -4.73
N TRP A 56 -1.86 -11.98 -4.94
CA TRP A 56 -1.00 -10.81 -4.75
C TRP A 56 -0.96 -9.94 -5.99
N GLU A 57 -1.16 -8.66 -5.78
CA GLU A 57 -1.15 -7.66 -6.84
C GLU A 57 -0.06 -6.62 -6.55
N PRO A 58 1.13 -6.73 -7.22
CA PRO A 58 2.20 -5.75 -7.05
C PRO A 58 1.93 -4.53 -7.91
N LEU A 59 1.91 -3.35 -7.28
CA LEU A 59 1.53 -2.11 -7.94
C LEU A 59 2.60 -1.04 -7.80
N ALA A 60 2.78 -0.27 -8.85
CA ALA A 60 3.55 0.97 -8.85
C ALA A 60 2.58 2.15 -8.74
N LEU A 61 2.99 3.17 -7.99
CA LEU A 61 2.33 4.47 -7.97
C LEU A 61 3.07 5.36 -8.97
N THR A 62 2.34 5.87 -9.96
CA THR A 62 2.95 6.69 -11.00
C THR A 62 2.37 8.10 -10.99
N ALA A 63 3.23 9.07 -11.27
CA ALA A 63 2.84 10.46 -11.49
C ALA A 63 3.47 10.90 -12.81
N GLY A 64 2.64 11.04 -13.85
CA GLY A 64 3.14 11.16 -15.21
C GLY A 64 3.93 9.90 -15.60
N ASP A 65 5.16 10.08 -16.07
CA ASP A 65 6.03 8.96 -16.46
C ASP A 65 6.93 8.48 -15.33
N SER A 66 6.78 9.04 -14.12
CA SER A 66 7.65 8.72 -12.99
C SER A 66 6.98 7.75 -12.03
N VAL A 67 7.71 6.73 -11.57
CA VAL A 67 7.30 5.89 -10.45
C VAL A 67 7.67 6.61 -9.16
N VAL A 68 6.67 6.90 -8.33
CA VAL A 68 6.86 7.65 -7.08
C VAL A 68 6.66 6.79 -5.84
N GLY A 69 6.20 5.57 -6.00
CA GLY A 69 6.00 4.66 -4.88
C GLY A 69 5.64 3.25 -5.36
N VAL A 70 5.54 2.35 -4.41
CA VAL A 70 5.15 0.96 -4.63
C VAL A 70 4.21 0.50 -3.52
N VAL A 71 3.42 -0.52 -3.79
CA VAL A 71 2.50 -1.11 -2.81
C VAL A 71 2.10 -2.50 -3.26
N ALA A 72 1.67 -3.34 -2.32
CA ALA A 72 1.05 -4.61 -2.63
C ALA A 72 -0.38 -4.65 -2.11
N LEU A 73 -1.28 -5.22 -2.89
CA LEU A 73 -2.59 -5.67 -2.43
C LEU A 73 -2.58 -7.20 -2.46
N ALA A 74 -3.06 -7.81 -1.38
CA ALA A 74 -3.23 -9.26 -1.30
C ALA A 74 -4.71 -9.56 -1.10
N HIS A 75 -5.31 -10.20 -2.11
CA HIS A 75 -6.74 -10.42 -2.15
C HIS A 75 -7.09 -11.83 -1.69
N GLY A 76 -7.91 -11.92 -0.65
CA GLY A 76 -8.52 -13.15 -0.18
C GLY A 76 -9.97 -13.25 -0.63
N CYS A 77 -10.70 -14.22 -0.07
CA CYS A 77 -12.11 -14.44 -0.43
C CYS A 77 -13.01 -13.28 -0.01
N ALA A 78 -12.79 -12.70 1.18
CA ALA A 78 -13.65 -11.67 1.74
C ALA A 78 -12.91 -10.37 2.05
N HIS A 79 -11.60 -10.43 2.16
CA HIS A 79 -10.79 -9.29 2.61
C HIS A 79 -9.63 -9.04 1.66
N THR A 80 -9.31 -7.76 1.47
CA THR A 80 -8.10 -7.34 0.77
C THR A 80 -7.16 -6.72 1.79
N VAL A 81 -5.90 -7.11 1.75
CA VAL A 81 -4.86 -6.57 2.65
C VAL A 81 -3.96 -5.65 1.85
N LEU A 82 -3.76 -4.44 2.37
CA LEU A 82 -2.82 -3.47 1.83
C LEU A 82 -1.50 -3.63 2.57
N LEU A 83 -0.41 -3.82 1.81
CA LEU A 83 0.91 -4.10 2.38
C LEU A 83 1.99 -3.27 1.70
N HIS A 84 3.00 -2.93 2.48
CA HIS A 84 4.26 -2.37 1.97
C HIS A 84 4.08 -1.10 1.13
N LEU A 85 3.14 -0.24 1.51
CA LEU A 85 2.99 1.07 0.86
C LEU A 85 4.23 1.91 1.15
N ALA A 86 4.98 2.21 0.13
CA ALA A 86 6.19 3.01 0.21
C ALA A 86 6.18 4.11 -0.83
N VAL A 87 6.22 5.36 -0.37
CA VAL A 87 6.41 6.53 -1.23
C VAL A 87 7.89 6.87 -1.20
N ASP A 88 8.49 7.08 -2.37
CA ASP A 88 9.90 7.46 -2.45
C ASP A 88 10.16 8.68 -1.55
N TRP A 89 11.20 8.61 -0.73
CA TRP A 89 11.42 9.64 0.29
C TRP A 89 11.63 11.03 -0.30
N SER A 90 12.17 11.10 -1.52
CA SER A 90 12.33 12.38 -2.24
C SER A 90 11.01 12.99 -2.69
N LYS A 91 9.92 12.21 -2.65
CA LYS A 91 8.57 12.64 -3.08
C LYS A 91 7.59 12.79 -1.92
N GLN A 92 8.01 12.52 -0.70
CA GLN A 92 7.14 12.64 0.48
C GLN A 92 6.82 14.10 0.80
N GLY A 93 5.73 14.31 1.55
CA GLY A 93 5.28 15.65 1.90
C GLY A 93 4.40 16.33 0.86
N HIS A 94 4.00 15.63 -0.20
CA HIS A 94 3.16 16.16 -1.27
C HIS A 94 1.77 15.52 -1.34
N GLY A 95 1.35 14.81 -0.28
CA GLY A 95 0.03 14.17 -0.25
C GLY A 95 -0.09 12.89 -1.04
N ILE A 96 1.02 12.33 -1.52
CA ILE A 96 1.00 11.10 -2.33
C ILE A 96 0.46 9.91 -1.53
N GLY A 97 0.87 9.75 -0.28
CA GLY A 97 0.39 8.66 0.57
C GLY A 97 -1.12 8.65 0.73
N SER A 98 -1.71 9.81 1.02
CA SER A 98 -3.17 9.96 1.14
C SER A 98 -3.88 9.67 -0.17
N ALA A 99 -3.39 10.20 -1.27
CA ALA A 99 -3.96 9.96 -2.60
C ALA A 99 -3.83 8.48 -2.98
N ALA A 100 -2.71 7.85 -2.65
CA ALA A 100 -2.50 6.42 -2.90
C ALA A 100 -3.53 5.56 -2.17
N VAL A 101 -3.80 5.84 -0.90
CA VAL A 101 -4.79 5.08 -0.12
C VAL A 101 -6.18 5.22 -0.75
N GLU A 102 -6.57 6.41 -1.16
CA GLU A 102 -7.85 6.63 -1.86
C GLU A 102 -7.94 5.81 -3.15
N LEU A 103 -6.87 5.83 -3.97
CA LEU A 103 -6.82 5.05 -5.21
C LEU A 103 -6.90 3.56 -4.96
N LEU A 104 -6.20 3.06 -3.93
CA LEU A 104 -6.17 1.63 -3.60
C LEU A 104 -7.52 1.15 -3.12
N VAL A 105 -8.22 1.94 -2.31
CA VAL A 105 -9.58 1.62 -1.85
C VAL A 105 -10.54 1.58 -3.04
N ALA A 106 -10.50 2.59 -3.89
CA ALA A 106 -11.36 2.65 -5.08
C ALA A 106 -11.07 1.50 -6.06
N HIS A 107 -9.80 1.20 -6.27
CA HIS A 107 -9.35 0.10 -7.12
C HIS A 107 -9.86 -1.25 -6.60
N THR A 108 -9.76 -1.48 -5.30
CA THR A 108 -10.25 -2.72 -4.68
C THR A 108 -11.76 -2.83 -4.81
N ALA A 109 -12.50 -1.75 -4.52
CA ALA A 109 -13.95 -1.75 -4.63
C ALA A 109 -14.41 -2.05 -6.06
N GLU A 110 -13.69 -1.56 -7.05
CA GLU A 110 -14.02 -1.75 -8.48
C GLU A 110 -13.62 -3.14 -8.98
N THR A 111 -12.41 -3.61 -8.65
CA THR A 111 -11.86 -4.85 -9.22
C THR A 111 -12.15 -6.09 -8.39
N ARG A 112 -12.52 -5.93 -7.12
CA ARG A 112 -12.79 -7.02 -6.20
C ARG A 112 -14.12 -6.82 -5.49
N PRO A 113 -15.24 -6.95 -6.22
CA PRO A 113 -16.57 -6.67 -5.64
C PRO A 113 -16.96 -7.61 -4.50
N ALA A 114 -16.34 -8.79 -4.40
CA ALA A 114 -16.54 -9.71 -3.28
C ALA A 114 -15.79 -9.30 -2.02
N SER A 115 -14.83 -8.37 -2.11
CA SER A 115 -14.09 -7.91 -0.94
C SER A 115 -14.98 -7.05 -0.05
N GLU A 116 -15.06 -7.41 1.22
CA GLU A 116 -15.91 -6.70 2.19
C GLU A 116 -15.20 -5.50 2.80
N ASP A 117 -13.88 -5.55 2.88
CA ASP A 117 -13.07 -4.49 3.47
C ASP A 117 -11.65 -4.48 2.92
N VAL A 118 -10.96 -3.39 3.20
CA VAL A 118 -9.51 -3.29 3.06
C VAL A 118 -8.91 -3.28 4.45
N ARG A 119 -7.96 -4.16 4.70
CA ARG A 119 -7.27 -4.30 5.98
C ARG A 119 -5.79 -3.97 5.82
N LEU A 120 -5.20 -3.51 6.92
CA LEU A 120 -3.77 -3.27 7.01
C LEU A 120 -3.34 -3.39 8.46
N THR A 121 -2.04 -3.49 8.69
CA THR A 121 -1.47 -3.38 10.03
C THR A 121 -0.71 -2.07 10.14
N VAL A 122 -0.72 -1.49 11.34
CA VAL A 122 -0.03 -0.23 11.64
C VAL A 122 0.82 -0.44 12.87
N HIS A 123 2.12 -0.18 12.75
CA HIS A 123 3.01 -0.24 13.90
C HIS A 123 2.55 0.78 14.95
N PRO A 124 2.49 0.41 16.25
CA PRO A 124 2.00 1.33 17.29
C PRO A 124 2.79 2.63 17.40
N GLU A 125 4.05 2.63 17.01
CA GLU A 125 4.90 3.84 17.04
C GLU A 125 4.81 4.68 15.77
N ASN A 126 4.12 4.19 14.73
CA ASN A 126 3.98 4.92 13.47
C ASN A 126 2.77 5.87 13.52
N GLY A 127 2.91 6.95 14.27
CA GLY A 127 1.82 7.93 14.45
C GLY A 127 1.41 8.60 13.14
N ARG A 128 2.36 8.81 12.22
CA ARG A 128 2.08 9.40 10.90
C ARG A 128 1.13 8.52 10.08
N ALA A 129 1.41 7.22 10.03
CA ALA A 129 0.56 6.28 9.32
C ALA A 129 -0.81 6.16 9.99
N GLN A 130 -0.86 6.14 11.32
CA GLN A 130 -2.14 6.10 12.04
C GLN A 130 -3.02 7.29 11.68
N ARG A 131 -2.45 8.49 11.65
CA ARG A 131 -3.19 9.71 11.26
C ARG A 131 -3.66 9.64 9.81
N LEU A 132 -2.81 9.16 8.91
CA LEU A 132 -3.15 9.00 7.50
C LEU A 132 -4.34 8.05 7.33
N TYR A 133 -4.25 6.85 7.88
CA TYR A 133 -5.29 5.84 7.70
C TYR A 133 -6.59 6.24 8.40
N ARG A 134 -6.49 6.82 9.59
CA ARG A 134 -7.69 7.33 10.30
C ARG A 134 -8.38 8.42 9.48
N SER A 135 -7.62 9.32 8.86
CA SER A 135 -8.19 10.38 8.03
C SER A 135 -8.92 9.83 6.79
N ARG A 136 -8.61 8.59 6.39
CA ARG A 136 -9.26 7.92 5.26
C ARG A 136 -10.36 6.95 5.69
N GLY A 137 -10.70 6.93 6.98
CA GLY A 137 -11.82 6.16 7.50
C GLY A 137 -11.45 4.78 8.05
N PHE A 138 -10.18 4.41 8.05
CA PHE A 138 -9.74 3.16 8.67
C PHE A 138 -9.82 3.26 10.19
N LEU A 139 -10.26 2.18 10.83
CA LEU A 139 -10.38 2.10 12.28
C LEU A 139 -9.76 0.80 12.79
N PRO A 140 -9.17 0.81 14.00
CA PRO A 140 -8.68 -0.40 14.63
C PRO A 140 -9.78 -1.44 14.78
N THR A 141 -9.48 -2.71 14.53
CA THR A 141 -10.44 -3.82 14.66
C THR A 141 -10.39 -4.48 16.04
N GLY A 142 -9.34 -4.25 16.82
CA GLY A 142 -9.05 -5.02 18.02
C GLY A 142 -8.21 -6.27 17.76
N GLU A 143 -8.08 -6.69 16.50
CA GLU A 143 -7.22 -7.81 16.15
C GLU A 143 -5.75 -7.37 16.06
N VAL A 144 -4.84 -8.32 16.28
CA VAL A 144 -3.39 -8.12 16.16
C VAL A 144 -2.85 -9.19 15.23
N ARG A 145 -1.97 -8.80 14.30
CA ARG A 145 -1.27 -9.70 13.41
C ARG A 145 0.21 -9.34 13.42
N ASP A 146 1.07 -10.33 13.64
CA ASP A 146 2.53 -10.13 13.71
C ASP A 146 2.92 -8.98 14.65
N SER A 147 2.27 -8.93 15.82
CA SER A 147 2.47 -7.92 16.87
C SER A 147 2.01 -6.50 16.51
N GLU A 148 1.29 -6.34 15.39
CA GLU A 148 0.77 -5.04 14.99
C GLU A 148 -0.76 -5.03 14.96
N PRO A 149 -1.40 -3.94 15.44
CA PRO A 149 -2.84 -3.79 15.35
C PRO A 149 -3.33 -3.82 13.90
N VAL A 150 -4.42 -4.53 13.67
CA VAL A 150 -5.12 -4.57 12.38
C VAL A 150 -6.15 -3.46 12.32
N TRP A 151 -6.12 -2.67 11.25
CA TRP A 151 -7.09 -1.63 10.94
C TRP A 151 -7.88 -2.03 9.69
N SER A 152 -9.10 -1.56 9.59
CA SER A 152 -10.01 -1.95 8.51
C SER A 152 -10.85 -0.77 8.03
N LEU A 153 -11.13 -0.75 6.74
CA LEU A 153 -12.11 0.14 6.11
C LEU A 153 -13.13 -0.72 5.38
N SER A 154 -14.40 -0.57 5.75
CA SER A 154 -15.49 -1.29 5.10
C SER A 154 -15.72 -0.77 3.68
N LEU A 155 -15.85 -1.70 2.72
CA LEU A 155 -16.22 -1.41 1.34
C LEU A 155 -17.71 -1.57 1.10
N LYS A 156 -18.45 -2.05 2.09
CA LYS A 156 -19.89 -2.22 1.96
C LYS A 156 -20.57 -0.87 1.96
N ARG A 157 -21.31 -0.61 0.89
CA ARG A 157 -22.20 0.54 0.84
C ARG A 157 -23.51 0.12 1.48
N GLY A 158 -23.83 0.79 2.56
CA GLY A 158 -25.09 0.59 3.26
C GLY A 158 -26.29 0.98 2.43
#